data_2db00fd5b211f9c857ed38d1d0c494d9
#
_entry.id   2db00fd5b211f9c857ed38d1d0c494d9
#
_cell.length_a   1.000
_cell.length_b   1.000
_cell.length_c   1.000
_cell.angle_alpha   90.00
_cell.angle_beta   90.00
_cell.angle_gamma   90.00
#
_symmetry.space_group_name_H-M   'P 1'
#
loop_
_entity.id
_entity.type
_entity.pdbx_description
1 polymer ?
#
loop_
_entity_poly.entity_id
_entity_poly.type
_entity_poly.pdbx_seq_one_letter_code
_entity_poly.pdbx_strand_id
1 'polypeptide(L)'
;MMKAGRFGMSRKFKTPCFIMDKRRLEENLEKLSNIEKESGVKILHSIKSFNKSSILPHIALKLSGMSIGSKRELNMAQKANAKHLHLHAPAFKEEELLLMLDEVSTISFNSLGQWERFSTIASKASMGLRINPNLHLPIPSYCNPNLEYSRLGIGYLEFLESYKKNSNLFRNLDGLHFHALFQSSAQGLMVLLEHIEQHYGEILPKLRWINLGGGHNFTDNEYDVKSFVQLLQKFKSTYSHIELYFEPGESVVKRCGDFITTVLDIVPVAEQNVVILDTSIETHLLDVAIVNQRLKVKGTQSSSTPYFYELTGNTCLQGDIIGEYFFIDKLNIGDSVVFEDMMGYSMVKMTEFNGMENAEFILV
;
A
#
# COMPACT_ATOMS: atom_id res chain seq x y z
N MET A 1 -39.23 -14.39 5.24
CA MET A 1 -38.74 -13.27 6.04
C MET A 1 -37.43 -13.69 6.71
N MET A 2 -36.31 -13.49 6.03
CA MET A 2 -34.99 -13.73 6.62
C MET A 2 -34.55 -12.47 7.35
N LYS A 3 -34.36 -12.53 8.66
CA LYS A 3 -33.82 -11.44 9.48
C LYS A 3 -32.39 -11.16 9.00
N ALA A 4 -32.17 -9.96 8.45
CA ALA A 4 -30.86 -9.49 8.04
C ALA A 4 -29.87 -9.51 9.22
N GLY A 5 -28.74 -10.13 9.00
CA GLY A 5 -27.43 -9.76 9.50
C GLY A 5 -27.06 -9.98 10.95
N ARG A 6 -27.53 -11.02 11.65
CA ARG A 6 -26.70 -11.55 12.74
C ARG A 6 -25.59 -12.39 12.12
N PHE A 7 -24.34 -11.86 12.13
CA PHE A 7 -23.19 -12.71 11.95
C PHE A 7 -23.27 -13.87 12.93
N GLY A 8 -23.35 -15.09 12.43
CA GLY A 8 -23.33 -16.29 13.22
C GLY A 8 -21.97 -16.57 13.87
N MET A 9 -21.37 -15.57 14.50
CA MET A 9 -20.17 -15.70 15.31
C MET A 9 -20.58 -15.75 16.76
N SER A 10 -20.58 -16.94 17.34
CA SER A 10 -20.77 -17.17 18.78
C SER A 10 -19.62 -16.63 19.65
N ARG A 11 -18.61 -15.98 19.07
CA ARG A 11 -17.51 -15.29 19.77
C ARG A 11 -17.78 -13.79 19.78
N LYS A 12 -18.05 -13.22 20.96
CA LYS A 12 -17.97 -11.78 21.17
C LYS A 12 -16.49 -11.38 21.16
N PHE A 13 -16.06 -10.63 20.14
CA PHE A 13 -14.75 -9.97 20.13
C PHE A 13 -14.83 -8.66 20.94
N LYS A 14 -13.74 -8.31 21.62
CA LYS A 14 -13.57 -6.97 22.19
C LYS A 14 -13.42 -5.98 21.04
N THR A 15 -14.23 -4.94 20.99
CA THR A 15 -14.12 -3.84 20.02
C THR A 15 -13.39 -2.65 20.66
N PRO A 16 -12.78 -1.78 19.86
CA PRO A 16 -12.67 -1.86 18.41
C PRO A 16 -11.67 -2.94 17.98
N CYS A 17 -11.93 -3.63 16.88
CA CYS A 17 -11.03 -4.66 16.40
C CYS A 17 -11.03 -4.79 14.86
N PHE A 18 -9.88 -5.18 14.31
CA PHE A 18 -9.73 -5.59 12.91
C PHE A 18 -9.84 -7.10 12.82
N ILE A 19 -10.74 -7.62 12.01
CA ILE A 19 -10.91 -9.06 11.82
C ILE A 19 -10.49 -9.43 10.39
N MET A 20 -9.45 -10.25 10.25
CA MET A 20 -8.95 -10.75 8.97
C MET A 20 -9.42 -12.18 8.72
N ASP A 21 -10.00 -12.43 7.54
CA ASP A 21 -10.29 -13.76 7.01
C ASP A 21 -9.03 -14.33 6.33
N LYS A 22 -8.44 -15.35 6.95
CA LYS A 22 -7.24 -16.02 6.44
C LYS A 22 -7.45 -16.62 5.05
N ARG A 23 -8.62 -17.17 4.76
CA ARG A 23 -8.91 -17.77 3.46
C ARG A 23 -8.87 -16.72 2.34
N ARG A 24 -9.42 -15.53 2.56
CA ARG A 24 -9.35 -14.43 1.58
C ARG A 24 -7.93 -13.94 1.36
N LEU A 25 -7.11 -13.92 2.41
CA LEU A 25 -5.69 -13.61 2.28
C LEU A 25 -4.97 -14.65 1.41
N GLU A 26 -5.22 -15.94 1.64
CA GLU A 26 -4.61 -17.00 0.82
C GLU A 26 -5.05 -16.92 -0.64
N GLU A 27 -6.32 -16.62 -0.92
CA GLU A 27 -6.84 -16.39 -2.28
C GLU A 27 -6.11 -15.22 -2.98
N ASN A 28 -5.86 -14.10 -2.27
CA ASN A 28 -5.11 -12.97 -2.81
C ASN A 28 -3.65 -13.35 -3.08
N LEU A 29 -3.00 -14.03 -2.14
CA LEU A 29 -1.61 -14.46 -2.28
C LEU A 29 -1.44 -15.45 -3.43
N GLU A 30 -2.41 -16.33 -3.65
CA GLU A 30 -2.39 -17.26 -4.79
C GLU A 30 -2.53 -16.52 -6.12
N LYS A 31 -3.45 -15.54 -6.23
CA LYS A 31 -3.55 -14.68 -7.41
C LYS A 31 -2.23 -13.98 -7.73
N LEU A 32 -1.59 -13.38 -6.72
CA LEU A 32 -0.31 -12.68 -6.89
C LEU A 32 0.83 -13.65 -7.28
N SER A 33 0.91 -14.81 -6.64
CA SER A 33 1.90 -15.84 -7.00
C SER A 33 1.70 -16.37 -8.43
N ASN A 34 0.45 -16.48 -8.92
CA ASN A 34 0.18 -16.86 -10.31
C ASN A 34 0.60 -15.77 -11.28
N ILE A 35 0.38 -14.49 -10.96
CA ILE A 35 0.91 -13.37 -11.75
C ILE A 35 2.43 -13.44 -11.86
N GLU A 36 3.16 -13.72 -10.77
CA GLU A 36 4.62 -13.92 -10.81
C GLU A 36 5.01 -15.03 -11.79
N LYS A 37 4.36 -16.19 -11.70
CA LYS A 37 4.66 -17.36 -12.54
C LYS A 37 4.41 -17.12 -14.02
N GLU A 38 3.27 -16.48 -14.34
CA GLU A 38 2.84 -16.26 -15.73
C GLU A 38 3.63 -15.15 -16.42
N SER A 39 3.96 -14.08 -15.69
CA SER A 39 4.68 -12.92 -16.23
C SER A 39 6.19 -12.99 -16.07
N GLY A 40 6.69 -13.82 -15.14
CA GLY A 40 8.11 -13.91 -14.79
C GLY A 40 8.64 -12.67 -14.06
N VAL A 41 7.77 -11.89 -13.42
CA VAL A 41 8.15 -10.77 -12.54
C VAL A 41 8.30 -11.25 -11.11
N LYS A 42 8.85 -10.40 -10.24
CA LYS A 42 8.92 -10.61 -8.80
C LYS A 42 8.01 -9.62 -8.08
N ILE A 43 7.15 -10.11 -7.21
CA ILE A 43 6.27 -9.29 -6.38
C ILE A 43 6.85 -9.18 -4.97
N LEU A 44 7.04 -7.94 -4.52
CA LEU A 44 7.58 -7.59 -3.21
C LEU A 44 6.46 -6.94 -2.38
N HIS A 45 6.06 -7.59 -1.30
CA HIS A 45 5.06 -6.98 -0.42
C HIS A 45 5.59 -5.70 0.23
N SER A 46 4.85 -4.60 0.11
CA SER A 46 5.21 -3.32 0.70
C SER A 46 4.78 -3.26 2.18
N ILE A 47 5.73 -3.46 3.12
CA ILE A 47 5.45 -3.57 4.57
C ILE A 47 4.74 -2.34 5.12
N LYS A 48 5.04 -1.14 4.59
CA LYS A 48 4.39 0.12 5.00
C LYS A 48 2.87 0.11 4.87
N SER A 49 2.29 -0.77 4.07
CA SER A 49 0.84 -0.85 3.88
C SER A 49 0.17 -1.86 4.81
N PHE A 50 0.90 -2.92 5.20
CA PHE A 50 0.42 -3.93 6.12
C PHE A 50 1.61 -4.64 6.78
N ASN A 51 1.69 -4.60 8.12
CA ASN A 51 2.89 -4.96 8.86
C ASN A 51 2.66 -5.91 10.04
N LYS A 52 1.56 -6.69 10.05
CA LYS A 52 1.28 -7.61 11.16
C LYS A 52 2.25 -8.79 11.18
N SER A 53 3.08 -8.86 12.23
CA SER A 53 4.15 -9.86 12.37
C SER A 53 3.67 -11.31 12.30
N SER A 54 2.43 -11.60 12.71
CA SER A 54 1.82 -12.93 12.61
C SER A 54 1.46 -13.33 11.17
N ILE A 55 1.34 -12.37 10.25
CA ILE A 55 0.92 -12.58 8.87
C ILE A 55 2.09 -12.48 7.88
N LEU A 56 3.07 -11.64 8.15
CA LEU A 56 4.22 -11.45 7.26
C LEU A 56 4.92 -12.75 6.84
N PRO A 57 5.08 -13.79 7.71
CA PRO A 57 5.65 -15.08 7.28
C PRO A 57 4.82 -15.80 6.20
N HIS A 58 3.49 -15.70 6.24
CA HIS A 58 2.62 -16.26 5.20
C HIS A 58 2.81 -15.54 3.86
N ILE A 59 2.95 -14.21 3.89
CA ILE A 59 3.22 -13.41 2.70
C ILE A 59 4.61 -13.75 2.14
N ALA A 60 5.65 -13.82 2.99
CA ALA A 60 7.03 -14.14 2.59
C ALA A 60 7.17 -15.54 1.96
N LEU A 61 6.32 -16.48 2.37
CA LEU A 61 6.31 -17.83 1.81
C LEU A 61 5.77 -17.87 0.36
N LYS A 62 4.86 -16.99 0.03
CA LYS A 62 4.11 -16.99 -1.25
C LYS A 62 4.68 -16.02 -2.28
N LEU A 63 5.21 -14.88 -1.87
CA LEU A 63 5.73 -13.83 -2.75
C LEU A 63 7.25 -13.83 -2.78
N SER A 64 7.84 -13.23 -3.80
CA SER A 64 9.29 -13.19 -4.02
C SER A 64 10.06 -12.44 -2.94
N GLY A 65 9.43 -11.47 -2.25
CA GLY A 65 10.11 -10.72 -1.19
C GLY A 65 9.28 -9.59 -0.60
N MET A 66 9.98 -8.61 -0.03
CA MET A 66 9.36 -7.45 0.61
C MET A 66 10.08 -6.15 0.27
N SER A 67 9.31 -5.06 0.17
CA SER A 67 9.81 -3.69 0.08
C SER A 67 9.74 -3.03 1.45
N ILE A 68 10.85 -2.39 1.84
CA ILE A 68 11.09 -1.82 3.17
C ILE A 68 11.62 -0.39 3.06
N GLY A 69 11.34 0.44 4.05
CA GLY A 69 11.78 1.84 4.11
C GLY A 69 12.53 2.22 5.39
N SER A 70 12.76 1.27 6.30
CA SER A 70 13.39 1.55 7.59
C SER A 70 14.03 0.32 8.22
N LYS A 71 14.92 0.54 9.21
CA LYS A 71 15.51 -0.54 10.01
C LYS A 71 14.46 -1.39 10.74
N ARG A 72 13.37 -0.77 11.20
CA ARG A 72 12.27 -1.49 11.83
C ARG A 72 11.60 -2.47 10.84
N GLU A 73 11.32 -2.01 9.62
CA GLU A 73 10.72 -2.86 8.58
C GLU A 73 11.71 -3.94 8.11
N LEU A 74 13.02 -3.65 8.04
CA LEU A 74 14.05 -4.66 7.78
C LEU A 74 13.98 -5.79 8.81
N ASN A 75 13.96 -5.47 10.10
CA ASN A 75 13.87 -6.46 11.16
C ASN A 75 12.59 -7.30 11.07
N MET A 76 11.46 -6.70 10.65
CA MET A 76 10.20 -7.41 10.45
C MET A 76 10.27 -8.36 9.26
N ALA A 77 10.85 -7.93 8.15
CA ALA A 77 11.04 -8.75 6.94
C ALA A 77 11.99 -9.93 7.19
N GLN A 78 13.09 -9.72 7.92
CA GLN A 78 14.02 -10.78 8.32
C GLN A 78 13.35 -11.81 9.22
N LYS A 79 12.58 -11.38 10.23
CA LYS A 79 11.79 -12.29 11.09
C LYS A 79 10.73 -13.07 10.32
N ALA A 80 10.23 -12.52 9.22
CA ALA A 80 9.30 -13.19 8.32
C ALA A 80 10.00 -14.14 7.33
N ASN A 81 11.34 -14.22 7.32
CA ASN A 81 12.16 -14.97 6.37
C ASN A 81 11.94 -14.54 4.90
N ALA A 82 11.73 -13.25 4.65
CA ALA A 82 11.61 -12.73 3.30
C ALA A 82 12.92 -12.91 2.53
N LYS A 83 12.83 -13.42 1.28
CA LYS A 83 14.01 -13.83 0.50
C LYS A 83 14.69 -12.65 -0.19
N HIS A 84 13.91 -11.77 -0.82
CA HIS A 84 14.41 -10.58 -1.51
C HIS A 84 13.91 -9.34 -0.79
N LEU A 85 14.84 -8.45 -0.44
CA LEU A 85 14.52 -7.19 0.24
C LEU A 85 14.91 -6.01 -0.64
N HIS A 86 13.95 -5.17 -0.97
CA HIS A 86 14.18 -3.89 -1.65
C HIS A 86 14.05 -2.74 -0.66
N LEU A 87 15.14 -1.99 -0.47
CA LEU A 87 15.18 -0.83 0.41
C LEU A 87 14.91 0.46 -0.37
N HIS A 88 13.96 1.25 0.09
CA HIS A 88 13.72 2.57 -0.45
C HIS A 88 13.13 3.51 0.60
N ALA A 89 13.73 4.70 0.75
CA ALA A 89 13.21 5.80 1.54
C ALA A 89 13.54 7.15 0.89
N PRO A 90 12.78 8.24 1.19
CA PRO A 90 13.09 9.56 0.66
C PRO A 90 14.46 10.08 1.08
N ALA A 91 14.92 9.70 2.27
CA ALA A 91 16.26 10.02 2.79
C ALA A 91 16.68 8.99 3.83
N PHE A 92 17.98 8.89 4.05
CA PHE A 92 18.59 8.01 5.06
C PHE A 92 19.50 8.81 5.99
N LYS A 93 19.50 8.43 7.26
CA LYS A 93 20.64 8.71 8.12
C LYS A 93 21.76 7.76 7.72
N GLU A 94 22.97 8.29 7.56
CA GLU A 94 24.11 7.52 7.03
C GLU A 94 24.42 6.27 7.88
N GLU A 95 24.45 6.43 9.19
CA GLU A 95 24.69 5.33 10.12
C GLU A 95 23.62 4.22 10.03
N GLU A 96 22.33 4.57 9.82
CA GLU A 96 21.26 3.59 9.64
C GLU A 96 21.36 2.89 8.28
N LEU A 97 21.71 3.65 7.22
CA LEU A 97 21.89 3.10 5.88
C LEU A 97 23.01 2.06 5.87
N LEU A 98 24.17 2.37 6.43
CA LEU A 98 25.32 1.46 6.50
C LEU A 98 24.99 0.14 7.19
N LEU A 99 24.13 0.17 8.22
CA LEU A 99 23.67 -1.03 8.93
C LEU A 99 22.68 -1.88 8.11
N MET A 100 22.07 -1.31 7.05
CA MET A 100 21.07 -2.00 6.25
C MET A 100 21.59 -2.49 4.91
N LEU A 101 22.63 -1.85 4.35
CA LEU A 101 23.08 -2.09 2.97
C LEU A 101 23.48 -3.54 2.70
N ASP A 102 24.15 -4.22 3.64
CA ASP A 102 24.58 -5.62 3.45
C ASP A 102 23.45 -6.65 3.71
N GLU A 103 22.32 -6.18 4.23
CA GLU A 103 21.16 -7.00 4.60
C GLU A 103 20.06 -6.99 3.56
N VAL A 104 20.20 -6.16 2.51
CA VAL A 104 19.18 -6.02 1.46
C VAL A 104 19.71 -6.47 0.10
N SER A 105 18.80 -6.93 -0.75
CA SER A 105 19.15 -7.40 -2.11
C SER A 105 19.35 -6.24 -3.07
N THR A 106 18.43 -5.25 -2.99
CA THR A 106 18.43 -4.07 -3.86
C THR A 106 18.11 -2.81 -3.07
N ILE A 107 18.61 -1.67 -3.52
CA ILE A 107 18.28 -0.35 -2.96
C ILE A 107 18.02 0.67 -4.05
N SER A 108 17.03 1.54 -3.85
CA SER A 108 16.77 2.71 -4.69
C SER A 108 17.04 4.01 -3.93
N PHE A 109 18.05 4.75 -4.35
CA PHE A 109 18.30 6.10 -3.84
C PHE A 109 17.33 7.10 -4.46
N ASN A 110 16.92 8.08 -3.68
CA ASN A 110 15.84 9.00 -4.03
C ASN A 110 16.30 10.28 -4.75
N SER A 111 17.60 10.58 -4.73
CA SER A 111 18.15 11.82 -5.33
C SER A 111 19.57 11.61 -5.84
N LEU A 112 20.01 12.50 -6.74
CA LEU A 112 21.40 12.54 -7.22
C LEU A 112 22.38 12.74 -6.06
N GLY A 113 22.06 13.60 -5.10
CA GLY A 113 22.91 13.83 -3.94
C GLY A 113 23.10 12.57 -3.07
N GLN A 114 22.07 11.73 -2.92
CA GLN A 114 22.21 10.41 -2.27
C GLN A 114 23.09 9.49 -3.12
N TRP A 115 22.88 9.46 -4.42
CA TRP A 115 23.66 8.66 -5.36
C TRP A 115 25.15 9.01 -5.28
N GLU A 116 25.50 10.29 -5.34
CA GLU A 116 26.90 10.75 -5.24
C GLU A 116 27.55 10.36 -3.93
N ARG A 117 26.81 10.43 -2.81
CA ARG A 117 27.32 10.10 -1.47
C ARG A 117 27.49 8.60 -1.25
N PHE A 118 26.60 7.76 -1.79
CA PHE A 118 26.46 6.37 -1.35
C PHE A 118 26.74 5.32 -2.42
N SER A 119 26.71 5.66 -3.72
CA SER A 119 26.85 4.67 -4.82
C SER A 119 28.23 4.02 -4.92
N THR A 120 29.24 4.55 -4.22
CA THR A 120 30.60 4.00 -4.17
C THR A 120 30.90 3.20 -2.91
N ILE A 121 29.96 3.14 -1.98
CA ILE A 121 30.10 2.32 -0.76
C ILE A 121 30.11 0.85 -1.17
N ALA A 122 31.11 0.12 -0.70
CA ALA A 122 31.17 -1.33 -0.90
C ALA A 122 29.97 -2.00 -0.19
N SER A 123 29.14 -2.68 -0.96
CA SER A 123 27.95 -3.36 -0.47
C SER A 123 27.59 -4.53 -1.36
N LYS A 124 26.83 -5.49 -0.80
CA LYS A 124 26.24 -6.59 -1.57
C LYS A 124 24.95 -6.16 -2.27
N ALA A 125 24.33 -5.06 -1.86
CA ALA A 125 23.09 -4.57 -2.44
C ALA A 125 23.32 -4.08 -3.89
N SER A 126 22.48 -4.51 -4.80
CA SER A 126 22.41 -3.95 -6.15
C SER A 126 21.75 -2.58 -6.10
N MET A 127 22.44 -1.55 -6.57
CA MET A 127 22.07 -0.15 -6.37
C MET A 127 21.34 0.43 -7.56
N GLY A 128 20.34 1.26 -7.29
CA GLY A 128 19.58 1.96 -8.30
C GLY A 128 19.07 3.32 -7.85
N LEU A 129 18.32 3.95 -8.73
CA LEU A 129 17.75 5.27 -8.54
C LEU A 129 16.23 5.24 -8.71
N ARG A 130 15.52 5.94 -7.84
CA ARG A 130 14.10 6.23 -8.05
C ARG A 130 13.95 7.42 -8.98
N ILE A 131 13.16 7.21 -10.03
CA ILE A 131 12.86 8.22 -11.04
C ILE A 131 11.38 8.62 -10.93
N ASN A 132 11.13 9.92 -10.94
CA ASN A 132 9.80 10.46 -11.20
C ASN A 132 9.64 10.63 -12.72
N PRO A 133 8.81 9.81 -13.38
CA PRO A 133 8.64 9.88 -14.83
C PRO A 133 7.76 11.06 -15.26
N ASN A 134 7.19 11.80 -14.33
CA ASN A 134 6.31 12.94 -14.57
C ASN A 134 5.14 12.64 -15.51
N LEU A 135 4.53 11.46 -15.35
CA LEU A 135 3.40 11.02 -16.17
C LEU A 135 2.12 11.78 -15.82
N HIS A 136 1.40 12.21 -16.85
CA HIS A 136 0.07 12.79 -16.71
C HIS A 136 -0.99 11.69 -16.62
N LEU A 137 -1.21 11.18 -15.42
CA LEU A 137 -2.22 10.16 -15.13
C LEU A 137 -3.35 10.76 -14.27
N PRO A 138 -4.58 10.22 -14.36
CA PRO A 138 -5.72 10.70 -13.57
C PRO A 138 -5.62 10.24 -12.10
N ILE A 139 -4.59 10.74 -11.40
CA ILE A 139 -4.30 10.41 -10.00
C ILE A 139 -4.60 11.66 -9.16
N PRO A 140 -5.35 11.53 -8.05
CA PRO A 140 -5.58 12.65 -7.14
C PRO A 140 -4.27 13.24 -6.63
N SER A 141 -4.18 14.57 -6.54
CA SER A 141 -2.92 15.29 -6.24
C SER A 141 -2.27 14.85 -4.93
N TYR A 142 -3.05 14.55 -3.89
CA TYR A 142 -2.54 14.14 -2.58
C TYR A 142 -1.80 12.79 -2.57
N CYS A 143 -2.02 11.94 -3.59
CA CYS A 143 -1.34 10.64 -3.72
C CYS A 143 -0.61 10.47 -5.05
N ASN A 144 -0.52 11.53 -5.88
CA ASN A 144 0.14 11.47 -7.18
C ASN A 144 1.67 11.59 -7.04
N PRO A 145 2.42 10.51 -7.29
CA PRO A 145 3.88 10.54 -7.21
C PRO A 145 4.54 11.23 -8.41
N ASN A 146 3.76 11.53 -9.48
CA ASN A 146 4.27 12.10 -10.73
C ASN A 146 4.29 13.63 -10.76
N LEU A 147 3.90 14.31 -9.68
CA LEU A 147 3.90 15.76 -9.65
C LEU A 147 5.33 16.29 -9.82
N GLU A 148 5.48 17.37 -10.60
CA GLU A 148 6.76 18.00 -10.90
C GLU A 148 7.52 18.40 -9.62
N TYR A 149 6.81 18.85 -8.59
CA TYR A 149 7.36 19.22 -7.28
C TYR A 149 7.36 18.10 -6.26
N SER A 150 7.20 16.84 -6.68
CA SER A 150 7.28 15.70 -5.78
C SER A 150 8.70 15.53 -5.24
N ARG A 151 8.83 15.34 -3.92
CA ARG A 151 10.12 14.99 -3.29
C ARG A 151 10.53 13.54 -3.52
N LEU A 152 9.72 12.76 -4.23
CA LEU A 152 9.89 11.32 -4.38
C LEU A 152 10.43 10.97 -5.76
N GLY A 153 11.73 10.72 -5.81
CA GLY A 153 12.46 10.39 -7.03
C GLY A 153 13.05 11.61 -7.73
N ILE A 154 13.99 11.37 -8.61
CA ILE A 154 14.63 12.35 -9.47
C ILE A 154 13.73 12.59 -10.68
N GLY A 155 13.50 13.82 -11.09
CA GLY A 155 12.81 14.13 -12.35
C GLY A 155 13.50 13.44 -13.53
N TYR A 156 12.73 12.83 -14.44
CA TYR A 156 13.33 12.06 -15.54
C TYR A 156 14.25 12.91 -16.44
N LEU A 157 13.91 14.16 -16.70
CA LEU A 157 14.77 15.07 -17.48
C LEU A 157 16.08 15.37 -16.76
N GLU A 158 16.02 15.70 -15.46
CA GLU A 158 17.21 15.93 -14.63
C GLU A 158 18.14 14.71 -14.63
N PHE A 159 17.58 13.51 -14.46
CA PHE A 159 18.36 12.28 -14.53
C PHE A 159 19.04 12.10 -15.90
N LEU A 160 18.29 12.25 -17.01
CA LEU A 160 18.82 12.07 -18.37
C LEU A 160 19.90 13.11 -18.71
N GLU A 161 19.72 14.36 -18.31
CA GLU A 161 20.74 15.41 -18.48
C GLU A 161 22.02 15.09 -17.70
N SER A 162 21.88 14.66 -16.42
CA SER A 162 23.00 14.25 -15.59
C SER A 162 23.72 13.04 -16.16
N TYR A 163 22.99 12.05 -16.67
CA TYR A 163 23.55 10.86 -17.32
C TYR A 163 24.33 11.23 -18.56
N LYS A 164 23.79 12.08 -19.42
CA LYS A 164 24.49 12.57 -20.65
C LYS A 164 25.75 13.37 -20.30
N LYS A 165 25.70 14.22 -19.28
CA LYS A 165 26.81 15.06 -18.85
C LYS A 165 27.97 14.26 -18.25
N ASN A 166 27.66 13.24 -17.47
CA ASN A 166 28.69 12.42 -16.79
C ASN A 166 28.19 10.98 -16.56
N SER A 167 28.20 10.16 -17.61
CA SER A 167 27.78 8.77 -17.52
C SER A 167 28.63 7.93 -16.56
N ASN A 168 29.89 8.33 -16.30
CA ASN A 168 30.78 7.61 -15.38
C ASN A 168 30.31 7.72 -13.91
N LEU A 169 29.56 8.77 -13.56
CA LEU A 169 28.91 8.89 -12.26
C LEU A 169 27.93 7.70 -11.99
N PHE A 170 27.34 7.17 -13.04
CA PHE A 170 26.34 6.11 -12.99
C PHE A 170 26.91 4.72 -13.33
N ARG A 171 28.24 4.52 -13.24
CA ARG A 171 28.90 3.23 -13.54
C ARG A 171 28.42 2.06 -12.66
N ASN A 172 27.95 2.36 -11.46
CA ASN A 172 27.41 1.39 -10.48
C ASN A 172 25.87 1.32 -10.52
N LEU A 173 25.22 1.92 -11.54
CA LEU A 173 23.77 1.90 -11.66
C LEU A 173 23.30 0.55 -12.19
N ASP A 174 22.75 -0.27 -11.31
CA ASP A 174 22.20 -1.58 -11.65
C ASP A 174 20.70 -1.53 -11.97
N GLY A 175 19.96 -0.55 -11.46
CA GLY A 175 18.53 -0.51 -11.65
C GLY A 175 17.88 0.85 -11.58
N LEU A 176 16.63 0.90 -12.05
CA LEU A 176 15.77 2.06 -11.95
C LEU A 176 14.44 1.68 -11.26
N HIS A 177 13.91 2.60 -10.47
CA HIS A 177 12.66 2.42 -9.74
C HIS A 177 11.65 3.50 -10.13
N PHE A 178 10.49 3.10 -10.65
CA PHE A 178 9.39 3.95 -11.08
C PHE A 178 8.13 3.66 -10.26
N HIS A 179 7.90 4.42 -9.19
CA HIS A 179 6.63 4.32 -8.46
C HIS A 179 5.69 5.40 -8.96
N ALA A 180 5.02 5.14 -10.07
CA ALA A 180 4.26 6.13 -10.84
C ALA A 180 2.74 5.89 -10.86
N LEU A 181 2.27 4.72 -10.37
CA LEU A 181 0.87 4.31 -10.49
C LEU A 181 0.15 4.38 -9.14
N PHE A 182 -1.18 4.54 -9.20
CA PHE A 182 -2.06 4.52 -8.04
C PHE A 182 -3.42 3.95 -8.46
N GLN A 183 -3.89 2.91 -7.78
CA GLN A 183 -5.14 2.19 -8.06
C GLN A 183 -5.36 1.92 -9.55
N SER A 184 -4.30 1.51 -10.24
CA SER A 184 -4.21 1.46 -11.69
C SER A 184 -4.58 0.09 -12.25
N SER A 185 -4.99 0.10 -13.50
CA SER A 185 -5.18 -1.08 -14.37
C SER A 185 -3.90 -1.40 -15.16
N ALA A 186 -3.97 -2.42 -16.01
CA ALA A 186 -2.91 -2.74 -16.98
C ALA A 186 -2.62 -1.59 -17.97
N GLN A 187 -3.60 -0.71 -18.23
CA GLN A 187 -3.40 0.48 -19.08
C GLN A 187 -2.36 1.45 -18.51
N GLY A 188 -2.34 1.66 -17.19
CA GLY A 188 -1.32 2.51 -16.56
C GLY A 188 0.09 1.92 -16.71
N LEU A 189 0.21 0.59 -16.62
CA LEU A 189 1.48 -0.08 -16.90
C LEU A 189 1.93 0.13 -18.35
N MET A 190 1.03 0.07 -19.32
CA MET A 190 1.38 0.31 -20.73
C MET A 190 2.00 1.69 -20.91
N VAL A 191 1.35 2.73 -20.39
CA VAL A 191 1.87 4.11 -20.44
C VAL A 191 3.26 4.23 -19.80
N LEU A 192 3.46 3.58 -18.65
CA LEU A 192 4.76 3.60 -17.96
C LEU A 192 5.85 2.88 -18.77
N LEU A 193 5.56 1.71 -19.33
CA LEU A 193 6.53 0.95 -20.14
C LEU A 193 6.89 1.69 -21.43
N GLU A 194 5.91 2.29 -22.12
CA GLU A 194 6.16 3.14 -23.31
C GLU A 194 7.08 4.32 -22.96
N HIS A 195 6.84 5.01 -21.84
CA HIS A 195 7.72 6.06 -21.36
C HIS A 195 9.15 5.54 -21.09
N ILE A 196 9.27 4.38 -20.44
CA ILE A 196 10.57 3.77 -20.17
C ILE A 196 11.30 3.43 -21.47
N GLU A 197 10.66 2.78 -22.41
CA GLU A 197 11.29 2.42 -23.71
C GLU A 197 11.68 3.66 -24.50
N GLN A 198 10.86 4.70 -24.50
CA GLN A 198 11.10 5.94 -25.22
C GLN A 198 12.31 6.73 -24.69
N HIS A 199 12.46 6.82 -23.37
CA HIS A 199 13.44 7.71 -22.75
C HIS A 199 14.71 7.04 -22.25
N TYR A 200 14.70 5.72 -22.00
CA TYR A 200 15.81 5.02 -21.37
C TYR A 200 16.46 3.95 -22.28
N GLY A 201 16.13 3.93 -23.58
CA GLY A 201 16.59 2.90 -24.51
C GLY A 201 18.11 2.66 -24.53
N GLU A 202 18.94 3.71 -24.32
CA GLU A 202 20.40 3.60 -24.22
C GLU A 202 20.89 3.08 -22.85
N ILE A 203 20.04 3.15 -21.83
CA ILE A 203 20.35 2.79 -20.44
C ILE A 203 19.89 1.36 -20.15
N LEU A 204 18.72 0.97 -20.66
CA LEU A 204 18.11 -0.34 -20.44
C LEU A 204 19.05 -1.53 -20.65
N PRO A 205 19.89 -1.57 -21.71
CA PRO A 205 20.82 -2.69 -21.90
C PRO A 205 21.86 -2.87 -20.79
N LYS A 206 22.07 -1.86 -19.95
CA LYS A 206 23.05 -1.86 -18.86
C LYS A 206 22.44 -2.19 -17.50
N LEU A 207 21.10 -2.15 -17.40
CA LEU A 207 20.39 -2.41 -16.16
C LEU A 207 20.25 -3.90 -15.90
N ARG A 208 20.28 -4.26 -14.63
CA ARG A 208 19.99 -5.61 -14.14
C ARG A 208 18.52 -5.74 -13.70
N TRP A 209 17.93 -4.65 -13.25
CA TRP A 209 16.56 -4.66 -12.76
C TRP A 209 15.83 -3.35 -12.98
N ILE A 210 14.50 -3.45 -13.05
CA ILE A 210 13.57 -2.32 -12.98
C ILE A 210 12.51 -2.64 -11.95
N ASN A 211 12.33 -1.74 -11.00
CA ASN A 211 11.23 -1.77 -10.06
C ASN A 211 10.11 -0.84 -10.55
N LEU A 212 8.96 -1.40 -10.88
CA LEU A 212 7.80 -0.69 -11.40
C LEU A 212 6.86 -0.20 -10.28
N GLY A 213 7.29 -0.36 -9.02
CA GLY A 213 6.58 0.13 -7.84
C GLY A 213 5.26 -0.59 -7.57
N GLY A 214 4.42 0.08 -6.80
CA GLY A 214 3.07 -0.38 -6.48
C GLY A 214 1.99 0.33 -7.29
N GLY A 215 0.78 0.33 -6.74
CA GLY A 215 -0.35 1.07 -7.31
C GLY A 215 -1.22 0.25 -8.27
N HIS A 216 -0.99 -1.04 -8.44
CA HIS A 216 -1.85 -1.94 -9.19
C HIS A 216 -2.91 -2.60 -8.31
N ASN A 217 -4.13 -2.70 -8.82
CA ASN A 217 -5.25 -3.39 -8.16
C ASN A 217 -5.29 -4.89 -8.48
N PHE A 218 -4.17 -5.59 -8.40
CA PHE A 218 -4.00 -6.99 -8.84
C PHE A 218 -5.07 -7.97 -8.37
N THR A 219 -5.60 -7.78 -7.16
CA THR A 219 -6.57 -8.70 -6.56
C THR A 219 -8.01 -8.30 -6.81
N ASP A 220 -8.28 -7.17 -7.48
CA ASP A 220 -9.62 -6.83 -7.93
C ASP A 220 -10.11 -7.83 -8.99
N ASN A 221 -11.42 -8.11 -8.97
CA ASN A 221 -12.02 -9.03 -9.94
C ASN A 221 -12.03 -8.46 -11.36
N GLU A 222 -12.09 -7.13 -11.48
CA GLU A 222 -12.07 -6.38 -12.75
C GLU A 222 -10.64 -6.15 -13.29
N TYR A 223 -9.59 -6.58 -12.58
CA TYR A 223 -8.22 -6.36 -13.02
C TYR A 223 -7.87 -7.29 -14.18
N ASP A 224 -7.51 -6.72 -15.33
CA ASP A 224 -7.12 -7.47 -16.53
C ASP A 224 -5.70 -8.03 -16.40
N VAL A 225 -5.57 -9.17 -15.70
CA VAL A 225 -4.32 -9.90 -15.52
C VAL A 225 -3.74 -10.33 -16.87
N LYS A 226 -4.57 -10.72 -17.84
CA LYS A 226 -4.10 -11.18 -19.15
C LYS A 226 -3.37 -10.09 -19.91
N SER A 227 -3.95 -8.91 -20.01
CA SER A 227 -3.28 -7.76 -20.63
C SER A 227 -2.02 -7.37 -19.89
N PHE A 228 -2.03 -7.40 -18.54
CA PHE A 228 -0.85 -7.14 -17.71
C PHE A 228 0.29 -8.12 -18.05
N VAL A 229 0.01 -9.42 -18.08
CA VAL A 229 1.01 -10.46 -18.39
C VAL A 229 1.56 -10.28 -19.82
N GLN A 230 0.69 -10.01 -20.80
CA GLN A 230 1.10 -9.80 -22.21
C GLN A 230 2.04 -8.59 -22.36
N LEU A 231 1.75 -7.46 -21.69
CA LEU A 231 2.62 -6.29 -21.70
C LEU A 231 4.03 -6.62 -21.18
N LEU A 232 4.11 -7.34 -20.06
CA LEU A 232 5.38 -7.72 -19.46
C LEU A 232 6.14 -8.75 -20.29
N GLN A 233 5.46 -9.73 -20.88
CA GLN A 233 6.07 -10.69 -21.80
C GLN A 233 6.65 -9.99 -23.03
N LYS A 234 5.92 -9.01 -23.59
CA LYS A 234 6.42 -8.17 -24.71
C LYS A 234 7.67 -7.41 -24.28
N PHE A 235 7.66 -6.72 -23.15
CA PHE A 235 8.85 -5.99 -22.64
C PHE A 235 10.03 -6.94 -22.42
N LYS A 236 9.81 -8.07 -21.75
CA LYS A 236 10.86 -9.08 -21.49
C LYS A 236 11.36 -9.78 -22.75
N SER A 237 10.60 -9.85 -23.83
CA SER A 237 11.11 -10.39 -25.11
C SER A 237 12.23 -9.52 -25.69
N THR A 238 12.24 -8.22 -25.41
CA THR A 238 13.28 -7.28 -25.82
C THR A 238 14.40 -7.18 -24.77
N TYR A 239 14.03 -7.17 -23.48
CA TYR A 239 14.94 -6.93 -22.35
C TYR A 239 14.96 -8.13 -21.39
N SER A 240 15.24 -9.33 -21.90
CA SER A 240 15.18 -10.60 -21.15
C SER A 240 16.13 -10.66 -19.95
N HIS A 241 17.21 -9.88 -19.98
CA HIS A 241 18.22 -9.80 -18.91
C HIS A 241 17.77 -8.95 -17.71
N ILE A 242 16.69 -8.15 -17.86
CA ILE A 242 16.22 -7.26 -16.80
C ILE A 242 15.22 -8.02 -15.90
N GLU A 243 15.49 -8.06 -14.59
CA GLU A 243 14.49 -8.47 -13.61
C GLU A 243 13.48 -7.35 -13.36
N LEU A 244 12.19 -7.69 -13.36
CA LEU A 244 11.11 -6.75 -13.09
C LEU A 244 10.52 -7.00 -11.72
N TYR A 245 10.41 -5.92 -10.93
CA TYR A 245 9.81 -5.94 -9.60
C TYR A 245 8.53 -5.10 -9.55
N PHE A 246 7.57 -5.56 -8.75
CA PHE A 246 6.38 -4.80 -8.35
C PHE A 246 6.27 -4.78 -6.83
N GLU A 247 5.74 -3.69 -6.28
CA GLU A 247 5.63 -3.48 -4.84
C GLU A 247 4.17 -3.24 -4.39
N PRO A 248 3.24 -4.18 -4.64
CA PRO A 248 1.88 -4.01 -4.15
C PRO A 248 1.89 -4.00 -2.62
N GLY A 249 1.09 -3.12 -2.07
CA GLY A 249 0.83 -3.09 -0.64
C GLY A 249 -0.60 -3.49 -0.35
N GLU A 250 -1.52 -2.59 -0.64
CA GLU A 250 -2.95 -2.73 -0.40
C GLU A 250 -3.54 -3.95 -1.12
N SER A 251 -3.17 -4.22 -2.37
CA SER A 251 -3.66 -5.38 -3.14
C SER A 251 -3.42 -6.72 -2.45
N VAL A 252 -2.40 -6.84 -1.59
CA VAL A 252 -2.11 -8.10 -0.86
C VAL A 252 -3.21 -8.42 0.12
N VAL A 253 -3.75 -7.42 0.81
CA VAL A 253 -4.71 -7.57 1.90
C VAL A 253 -6.11 -7.03 1.59
N LYS A 254 -6.34 -6.58 0.36
CA LYS A 254 -7.61 -6.02 -0.08
C LYS A 254 -8.74 -7.03 0.08
N ARG A 255 -9.85 -6.61 0.67
CA ARG A 255 -11.03 -7.44 0.98
C ARG A 255 -10.75 -8.62 1.91
N CYS A 256 -9.61 -8.63 2.61
CA CYS A 256 -9.30 -9.71 3.53
C CYS A 256 -9.93 -9.54 4.91
N GLY A 257 -10.52 -8.38 5.23
CA GLY A 257 -11.15 -8.23 6.53
C GLY A 257 -11.73 -6.84 6.77
N ASP A 258 -12.40 -6.73 7.91
CA ASP A 258 -13.24 -5.59 8.28
C ASP A 258 -12.79 -5.01 9.62
N PHE A 259 -13.19 -3.77 9.88
CA PHE A 259 -13.03 -3.11 11.18
C PHE A 259 -14.38 -3.06 11.89
N ILE A 260 -14.43 -3.53 13.12
CA ILE A 260 -15.66 -3.65 13.91
C ILE A 260 -15.58 -2.76 15.13
N THR A 261 -16.62 -1.98 15.32
CA THR A 261 -16.82 -1.04 16.45
C THR A 261 -18.16 -1.29 17.11
N THR A 262 -18.34 -0.73 18.30
CA THR A 262 -19.59 -0.82 19.07
C THR A 262 -20.19 0.57 19.26
N VAL A 263 -21.51 0.68 19.13
CA VAL A 263 -22.27 1.89 19.46
C VAL A 263 -22.26 2.10 20.98
N LEU A 264 -21.62 3.18 21.41
CA LEU A 264 -21.55 3.57 22.83
C LEU A 264 -22.74 4.42 23.24
N ASP A 265 -23.17 5.34 22.37
CA ASP A 265 -24.31 6.24 22.63
C ASP A 265 -24.94 6.70 21.31
N ILE A 266 -26.19 7.18 21.41
CA ILE A 266 -26.94 7.78 20.30
C ILE A 266 -27.55 9.08 20.83
N VAL A 267 -26.99 10.21 20.38
CA VAL A 267 -27.35 11.55 20.86
C VAL A 267 -28.19 12.27 19.82
N PRO A 268 -29.42 12.69 20.15
CA PRO A 268 -30.20 13.54 19.25
C PRO A 268 -29.58 14.95 19.22
N VAL A 269 -29.23 15.42 18.02
CA VAL A 269 -28.67 16.76 17.80
C VAL A 269 -29.47 17.43 16.68
N ALA A 270 -30.22 18.47 17.00
CA ALA A 270 -31.11 19.12 16.06
C ALA A 270 -32.07 18.13 15.38
N GLU A 271 -32.01 17.99 14.06
CA GLU A 271 -32.88 17.10 13.26
C GLU A 271 -32.28 15.75 12.97
N GLN A 272 -31.08 15.44 13.48
CA GLN A 272 -30.37 14.19 13.21
C GLN A 272 -29.94 13.47 14.48
N ASN A 273 -29.57 12.19 14.34
CA ASN A 273 -29.00 11.41 15.42
C ASN A 273 -27.50 11.20 15.17
N VAL A 274 -26.68 11.55 16.16
CA VAL A 274 -25.23 11.31 16.18
C VAL A 274 -24.96 10.01 16.93
N VAL A 275 -24.25 9.09 16.30
CA VAL A 275 -23.85 7.79 16.89
C VAL A 275 -22.40 7.86 17.29
N ILE A 276 -22.14 7.72 18.58
CA ILE A 276 -20.79 7.66 19.14
C ILE A 276 -20.33 6.21 19.18
N LEU A 277 -19.21 5.92 18.50
CA LEU A 277 -18.60 4.59 18.42
C LEU A 277 -17.37 4.49 19.32
N ASP A 278 -16.99 3.30 19.76
CA ASP A 278 -15.78 3.02 20.55
C ASP A 278 -14.48 3.13 19.72
N THR A 279 -14.45 3.98 18.73
CA THR A 279 -13.33 4.26 17.82
C THR A 279 -13.06 5.76 17.73
N SER A 280 -12.11 6.15 16.90
CA SER A 280 -11.84 7.54 16.51
C SER A 280 -11.24 7.61 15.11
N ILE A 281 -11.56 8.69 14.40
CA ILE A 281 -10.95 8.96 13.09
C ILE A 281 -9.44 9.22 13.24
N GLU A 282 -9.01 9.88 14.32
CA GLU A 282 -7.59 10.15 14.60
C GLU A 282 -6.82 8.92 15.06
N THR A 283 -7.46 7.99 15.77
CA THR A 283 -6.78 6.84 16.36
C THR A 283 -6.72 5.65 15.43
N HIS A 284 -7.85 5.25 14.83
CA HIS A 284 -7.94 4.00 14.09
C HIS A 284 -8.13 4.18 12.58
N LEU A 285 -8.52 5.39 12.14
CA LEU A 285 -8.93 5.68 10.77
C LEU A 285 -8.16 6.88 10.18
N LEU A 286 -6.95 7.16 10.68
CA LEU A 286 -6.17 8.34 10.29
C LEU A 286 -5.89 8.42 8.79
N ASP A 287 -5.66 7.30 8.12
CA ASP A 287 -5.49 7.28 6.66
C ASP A 287 -6.78 7.69 5.93
N VAL A 288 -7.94 7.32 6.45
CA VAL A 288 -9.25 7.71 5.92
C VAL A 288 -9.44 9.22 6.00
N ALA A 289 -9.07 9.83 7.16
CA ALA A 289 -9.11 11.27 7.35
C ALA A 289 -8.18 12.02 6.37
N ILE A 290 -6.94 11.51 6.19
CA ILE A 290 -5.94 12.14 5.32
C ILE A 290 -6.40 12.17 3.85
N VAL A 291 -7.05 11.11 3.38
CA VAL A 291 -7.49 11.01 1.97
C VAL A 291 -8.95 11.41 1.77
N ASN A 292 -9.64 11.77 2.84
CA ASN A 292 -11.07 12.10 2.87
C ASN A 292 -11.93 11.03 2.17
N GLN A 293 -11.71 9.78 2.52
CA GLN A 293 -12.39 8.64 1.91
C GLN A 293 -13.70 8.34 2.64
N ARG A 294 -14.79 8.19 1.89
CA ARG A 294 -16.02 7.63 2.45
C ARG A 294 -15.90 6.12 2.63
N LEU A 295 -16.05 5.64 3.85
CA LEU A 295 -16.00 4.22 4.16
C LEU A 295 -17.27 3.49 3.74
N LYS A 296 -17.13 2.21 3.41
CA LYS A 296 -18.26 1.31 3.23
C LYS A 296 -18.66 0.74 4.59
N VAL A 297 -19.91 0.93 4.96
CA VAL A 297 -20.47 0.45 6.22
C VAL A 297 -21.54 -0.59 5.93
N LYS A 298 -21.42 -1.75 6.56
CA LYS A 298 -22.36 -2.85 6.37
C LYS A 298 -23.75 -2.51 6.88
N GLY A 299 -24.77 -2.89 6.13
CA GLY A 299 -26.16 -2.61 6.49
C GLY A 299 -26.60 -1.19 6.17
N THR A 300 -25.82 -0.45 5.34
CA THR A 300 -26.21 0.86 4.82
C THR A 300 -26.68 0.79 3.38
N GLN A 301 -27.37 1.83 2.92
CA GLN A 301 -27.78 2.01 1.55
C GLN A 301 -27.58 3.45 1.06
N SER A 302 -27.76 3.70 -0.24
CA SER A 302 -27.41 4.98 -0.87
C SER A 302 -28.40 6.11 -0.63
N SER A 303 -29.62 5.84 -0.19
CA SER A 303 -30.64 6.88 0.03
C SER A 303 -31.82 6.44 0.90
N SER A 304 -32.42 7.43 1.57
CA SER A 304 -33.74 7.48 2.22
C SER A 304 -34.23 6.22 2.95
N THR A 305 -33.62 5.95 4.07
CA THR A 305 -34.26 5.23 5.17
C THR A 305 -34.63 6.22 6.27
N PRO A 306 -35.56 5.87 7.19
CA PRO A 306 -35.81 6.69 8.38
C PRO A 306 -34.64 6.69 9.38
N TYR A 307 -33.62 5.85 9.14
CA TYR A 307 -32.48 5.66 10.04
C TYR A 307 -31.22 6.32 9.46
N PHE A 308 -31.21 7.64 9.49
CA PHE A 308 -30.05 8.46 9.12
C PHE A 308 -29.25 8.80 10.37
N TYR A 309 -27.91 8.56 10.31
CA TYR A 309 -27.00 8.81 11.40
C TYR A 309 -25.71 9.45 10.93
N GLU A 310 -25.17 10.38 11.71
CA GLU A 310 -23.78 10.77 11.67
C GLU A 310 -22.99 9.85 12.61
N LEU A 311 -22.02 9.13 12.07
CA LEU A 311 -21.11 8.29 12.85
C LEU A 311 -19.90 9.11 13.29
N THR A 312 -19.61 9.09 14.60
CA THR A 312 -18.50 9.81 15.22
C THR A 312 -17.65 8.87 16.08
N GLY A 313 -16.43 9.31 16.39
CA GLY A 313 -15.59 8.64 17.37
C GLY A 313 -15.88 9.09 18.80
N ASN A 314 -15.12 8.55 19.75
CA ASN A 314 -15.25 8.78 21.19
C ASN A 314 -14.08 9.61 21.76
N THR A 315 -13.56 10.56 20.98
CA THR A 315 -12.56 11.51 21.48
C THR A 315 -13.17 12.89 21.72
N CYS A 316 -12.47 13.74 22.44
CA CYS A 316 -12.89 15.13 22.66
C CYS A 316 -12.58 16.06 21.47
N LEU A 317 -12.15 15.53 20.34
CA LEU A 317 -11.89 16.29 19.12
C LEU A 317 -13.20 16.60 18.42
N GLN A 318 -13.53 17.87 18.21
CA GLN A 318 -14.74 18.28 17.48
C GLN A 318 -14.82 17.67 16.06
N GLY A 319 -13.70 17.44 15.41
CA GLY A 319 -13.60 16.85 14.08
C GLY A 319 -13.55 15.32 14.05
N ASP A 320 -13.86 14.63 15.16
CA ASP A 320 -13.88 13.16 15.22
C ASP A 320 -15.16 12.59 14.55
N ILE A 321 -15.33 12.97 13.28
CA ILE A 321 -16.48 12.63 12.44
C ILE A 321 -16.05 11.63 11.39
N ILE A 322 -16.73 10.47 11.34
CA ILE A 322 -16.44 9.40 10.37
C ILE A 322 -17.27 9.58 9.09
N GLY A 323 -18.51 10.03 9.24
CA GLY A 323 -19.38 10.37 8.12
C GLY A 323 -20.85 10.04 8.35
N GLU A 324 -21.68 10.36 7.36
CA GLU A 324 -23.13 10.24 7.41
C GLU A 324 -23.61 9.01 6.64
N TYR A 325 -24.55 8.24 7.23
CA TYR A 325 -24.99 6.97 6.65
C TYR A 325 -26.49 6.74 6.84
N PHE A 326 -27.12 6.15 5.82
CA PHE A 326 -28.49 5.63 5.88
C PHE A 326 -28.45 4.15 6.19
N PHE A 327 -28.87 3.75 7.39
CA PHE A 327 -28.93 2.35 7.78
C PHE A 327 -30.28 1.72 7.39
N ILE A 328 -30.27 0.42 7.04
CA ILE A 328 -31.49 -0.34 6.74
C ILE A 328 -32.29 -0.57 8.02
N ASP A 329 -31.61 -0.88 9.12
CA ASP A 329 -32.21 -1.12 10.43
C ASP A 329 -31.83 -0.01 11.44
N LYS A 330 -32.69 0.17 12.46
CA LYS A 330 -32.41 1.11 13.55
C LYS A 330 -31.22 0.63 14.39
N LEU A 331 -30.27 1.53 14.64
CA LEU A 331 -29.17 1.30 15.57
C LEU A 331 -29.62 1.44 17.03
N ASN A 332 -29.04 0.64 17.91
CA ASN A 332 -29.20 0.70 19.36
C ASN A 332 -27.82 0.71 20.03
N ILE A 333 -27.75 1.21 21.25
CA ILE A 333 -26.55 1.14 22.09
C ILE A 333 -26.15 -0.35 22.26
N GLY A 334 -24.87 -0.64 22.05
CA GLY A 334 -24.32 -2.00 22.06
C GLY A 334 -24.38 -2.75 20.73
N ASP A 335 -25.00 -2.18 19.68
CA ASP A 335 -24.93 -2.76 18.34
C ASP A 335 -23.53 -2.60 17.75
N SER A 336 -23.14 -3.54 16.87
CA SER A 336 -21.88 -3.46 16.15
C SER A 336 -22.05 -2.71 14.83
N VAL A 337 -21.12 -1.79 14.56
CA VAL A 337 -20.95 -1.14 13.26
C VAL A 337 -19.72 -1.71 12.59
N VAL A 338 -19.87 -2.19 11.35
CA VAL A 338 -18.82 -2.88 10.60
C VAL A 338 -18.42 -2.03 9.41
N PHE A 339 -17.17 -1.59 9.39
CA PHE A 339 -16.53 -0.93 8.26
C PHE A 339 -15.85 -1.99 7.38
N GLU A 340 -16.23 -2.07 6.11
CA GLU A 340 -15.78 -3.11 5.19
C GLU A 340 -14.42 -2.78 4.56
N ASP A 341 -13.62 -3.81 4.28
CA ASP A 341 -12.34 -3.73 3.56
C ASP A 341 -11.31 -2.79 4.23
N MET A 342 -11.10 -2.98 5.53
CA MET A 342 -10.28 -2.09 6.37
C MET A 342 -8.89 -2.64 6.69
N MET A 343 -8.44 -3.70 5.98
CA MET A 343 -7.06 -4.18 6.12
C MET A 343 -6.10 -3.25 5.37
N GLY A 344 -4.95 -2.97 5.96
CA GLY A 344 -3.93 -2.15 5.32
C GLY A 344 -3.56 -0.90 6.12
N TYR A 345 -3.56 0.26 5.48
CA TYR A 345 -3.03 1.51 6.05
C TYR A 345 -3.69 1.94 7.36
N SER A 346 -4.99 1.73 7.55
CA SER A 346 -5.68 2.03 8.82
C SER A 346 -5.02 1.32 10.00
N MET A 347 -4.67 0.04 9.83
CA MET A 347 -4.00 -0.73 10.88
C MET A 347 -2.57 -0.26 11.17
N VAL A 348 -1.85 0.23 10.15
CA VAL A 348 -0.43 0.64 10.28
C VAL A 348 -0.31 2.04 10.87
N LYS A 349 -1.28 2.90 10.58
CA LYS A 349 -1.29 4.32 10.97
C LYS A 349 -2.02 4.61 12.27
N MET A 350 -2.38 3.61 13.07
CA MET A 350 -3.02 3.83 14.37
C MET A 350 -2.16 4.73 15.26
N THR A 351 -2.83 5.59 16.04
CA THR A 351 -2.23 6.50 17.01
C THR A 351 -2.80 6.23 18.42
N GLU A 352 -2.24 6.88 19.43
CA GLU A 352 -2.72 6.83 20.81
C GLU A 352 -3.38 8.16 21.22
N PHE A 353 -3.96 8.87 20.25
CA PHE A 353 -4.60 10.15 20.51
C PHE A 353 -5.71 10.01 21.57
N ASN A 354 -5.81 11.00 22.46
CA ASN A 354 -6.76 11.05 23.59
C ASN A 354 -6.67 9.84 24.54
N GLY A 355 -5.54 9.09 24.50
CA GLY A 355 -5.33 7.90 25.33
C GLY A 355 -6.15 6.67 24.91
N MET A 356 -6.68 6.65 23.70
CA MET A 356 -7.38 5.48 23.18
C MET A 356 -6.41 4.32 22.92
N GLU A 357 -6.83 3.11 23.28
CA GLU A 357 -6.09 1.89 22.99
C GLU A 357 -6.11 1.56 21.49
N ASN A 358 -5.02 0.99 20.98
CA ASN A 358 -5.01 0.44 19.63
C ASN A 358 -6.04 -0.68 19.46
N ALA A 359 -6.69 -0.72 18.30
CA ALA A 359 -7.62 -1.76 17.97
C ALA A 359 -6.93 -3.14 17.91
N GLU A 360 -7.60 -4.17 18.42
CA GLU A 360 -7.10 -5.53 18.41
C GLU A 360 -7.09 -6.09 16.98
N PHE A 361 -6.11 -6.95 16.66
CA PHE A 361 -6.07 -7.68 15.39
C PHE A 361 -6.42 -9.15 15.63
N ILE A 362 -7.43 -9.63 14.92
CA ILE A 362 -7.97 -10.99 15.05
C ILE A 362 -7.91 -11.69 13.71
N LEU A 363 -7.31 -12.86 13.67
CA LEU A 363 -7.29 -13.74 12.49
C LEU A 363 -8.35 -14.84 12.64
N VAL A 364 -9.21 -15.00 11.65
CA VAL A 364 -10.25 -16.03 11.60
C VAL A 364 -10.13 -16.92 10.38
#